data_75e883d86e9f293d3c9dd11f8b93a5e8
#
_entry.id   75e883d86e9f293d3c9dd11f8b93a5e8
#
_cell.length_a   1.000
_cell.length_b   1.000
_cell.length_c   1.000
_cell.angle_alpha   90.00
_cell.angle_beta   90.00
_cell.angle_gamma   90.00
#
_symmetry.space_group_name_H-M   'P 1'
#
loop_
_entity.id
_entity.type
_entity.pdbx_description
1 polymer ?
#
loop_
_entity_poly.entity_id
_entity_poly.type
_entity_poly.pdbx_seq_one_letter_code
_entity_poly.pdbx_strand_id
1 'polypeptide(L)'
;MAEAQRRSVWESGEAYEPYVGRWSRLVAREFLHWLALDPSGRWLDVGCGTGALSQTILTHAAPAVVHGIDPSEGYLTVARHQVRDARARFEQGDARQLPVETSTYDAVVSGLVLNFIPSISAGLTEMVRVAKPEGTVAAYVWDYAGKMELMRYFWNAAVTLKPEDRERDEGRRFPLCQPEPLRNVFTAAGLHDVEVRPLDVPTPFQDFDDYWSPFLGGQFPAPDYAMSLSEEDRVALRERLRATLPIEADGSIRLMARAWAVRGRRPAA
;
A
#
# COMPACT_ATOMS: atom_id res chain seq x y z
N MET A 1 -3.28 -25.51 -1.58
CA MET A 1 -4.20 -24.96 -0.55
C MET A 1 -3.84 -23.53 -0.13
N ALA A 2 -2.57 -23.19 0.15
CA ALA A 2 -2.15 -21.84 0.53
C ALA A 2 -2.34 -20.77 -0.59
N GLU A 3 -2.33 -21.16 -1.85
CA GLU A 3 -2.48 -20.26 -3.00
C GLU A 3 -3.97 -19.94 -3.31
N ALA A 4 -4.87 -20.90 -3.06
CA ALA A 4 -6.32 -20.68 -3.16
C ALA A 4 -6.83 -19.80 -2.02
N GLN A 5 -6.26 -19.92 -0.83
CA GLN A 5 -6.60 -19.11 0.34
C GLN A 5 -6.12 -17.65 0.22
N ARG A 6 -5.03 -17.40 -0.53
CA ARG A 6 -4.58 -16.04 -0.88
C ARG A 6 -5.48 -15.33 -1.90
N ARG A 7 -6.20 -16.05 -2.75
CA ARG A 7 -7.14 -15.45 -3.72
C ARG A 7 -8.39 -14.87 -3.08
N SER A 8 -8.90 -15.46 -1.99
CA SER A 8 -10.13 -15.01 -1.33
C SER A 8 -9.98 -13.70 -0.53
N VAL A 9 -8.77 -13.34 -0.10
CA VAL A 9 -8.50 -12.15 0.71
C VAL A 9 -8.63 -10.84 -0.08
N TRP A 10 -8.55 -10.91 -1.42
CA TRP A 10 -8.54 -9.74 -2.31
C TRP A 10 -9.84 -9.55 -3.10
N GLU A 11 -10.94 -10.21 -2.70
CA GLU A 11 -12.17 -10.23 -3.50
C GLU A 11 -13.17 -9.09 -3.23
N SER A 12 -13.06 -8.33 -2.12
CA SER A 12 -13.94 -7.18 -1.89
C SER A 12 -13.19 -5.93 -1.45
N GLY A 13 -13.30 -4.84 -2.23
CA GLY A 13 -12.77 -3.52 -1.87
C GLY A 13 -13.51 -2.85 -0.70
N GLU A 14 -14.66 -3.39 -0.27
CA GLU A 14 -15.50 -2.81 0.77
C GLU A 14 -14.87 -2.80 2.16
N ALA A 15 -14.09 -3.82 2.52
CA ALA A 15 -13.39 -3.88 3.80
C ALA A 15 -12.07 -3.09 3.83
N TYR A 16 -11.50 -2.75 2.66
CA TYR A 16 -10.27 -1.98 2.56
C TYR A 16 -10.46 -0.51 2.97
N GLU A 17 -11.52 0.13 2.52
CA GLU A 17 -11.75 1.56 2.75
C GLU A 17 -11.86 1.93 4.25
N PRO A 18 -12.65 1.23 5.09
CA PRO A 18 -12.71 1.54 6.53
C PRO A 18 -11.39 1.25 7.26
N TYR A 19 -10.58 0.29 6.78
CA TYR A 19 -9.36 -0.13 7.46
C TYR A 19 -8.19 0.82 7.18
N VAL A 20 -7.67 0.83 5.97
CA VAL A 20 -6.52 1.66 5.58
C VAL A 20 -6.77 2.52 4.32
N GLY A 21 -7.83 2.25 3.59
CA GLY A 21 -8.15 2.92 2.33
C GLY A 21 -8.34 4.43 2.50
N ARG A 22 -8.98 4.86 3.60
CA ARG A 22 -9.16 6.28 3.92
C ARG A 22 -7.84 7.05 4.07
N TRP A 23 -6.75 6.37 4.43
CA TRP A 23 -5.42 6.97 4.57
C TRP A 23 -4.58 6.87 3.29
N SER A 24 -4.87 5.90 2.42
CA SER A 24 -4.12 5.66 1.18
C SER A 24 -4.10 6.87 0.25
N ARG A 25 -5.21 7.59 0.14
CA ARG A 25 -5.31 8.81 -0.68
C ARG A 25 -4.49 9.98 -0.12
N LEU A 26 -4.35 10.08 1.20
CA LEU A 26 -3.49 11.10 1.82
C LEU A 26 -2.03 10.84 1.47
N VAL A 27 -1.56 9.60 1.67
CA VAL A 27 -0.20 9.21 1.30
C VAL A 27 0.05 9.35 -0.20
N ALA A 28 -0.92 8.97 -1.04
CA ALA A 28 -0.80 9.13 -2.49
C ALA A 28 -0.56 10.60 -2.90
N ARG A 29 -1.22 11.57 -2.26
CA ARG A 29 -0.98 13.00 -2.51
C ARG A 29 0.42 13.44 -2.12
N GLU A 30 0.88 13.06 -0.92
CA GLU A 30 2.25 13.36 -0.45
C GLU A 30 3.29 12.71 -1.37
N PHE A 31 3.02 11.49 -1.85
CA PHE A 31 3.87 10.81 -2.82
C PHE A 31 3.98 11.57 -4.14
N LEU A 32 2.87 12.00 -4.73
CA LEU A 32 2.88 12.78 -5.97
C LEU A 32 3.54 14.15 -5.79
N HIS A 33 3.31 14.81 -4.65
CA HIS A 33 3.98 16.06 -4.32
C HIS A 33 5.51 15.89 -4.28
N TRP A 34 5.98 14.81 -3.66
CA TRP A 34 7.40 14.49 -3.62
C TRP A 34 7.98 14.11 -4.97
N LEU A 35 7.25 13.34 -5.79
CA LEU A 35 7.72 12.96 -7.12
C LEU A 35 7.93 14.19 -8.01
N ALA A 36 7.04 15.17 -7.93
CA ALA A 36 7.08 16.44 -8.67
C ALA A 36 7.44 16.26 -10.16
N LEU A 37 6.80 15.31 -10.84
CA LEU A 37 7.06 14.99 -12.24
C LEU A 37 6.35 15.98 -13.16
N ASP A 38 6.90 16.13 -14.37
CA ASP A 38 6.31 17.00 -15.39
C ASP A 38 4.88 16.57 -15.75
N PRO A 39 3.96 17.53 -15.93
CA PRO A 39 2.60 17.23 -16.38
C PRO A 39 2.60 16.63 -17.80
N SER A 40 1.44 16.06 -18.19
CA SER A 40 1.24 15.43 -19.50
C SER A 40 2.02 14.14 -19.79
N GLY A 41 2.70 13.55 -18.80
CA GLY A 41 3.33 12.24 -18.92
C GLY A 41 2.31 11.08 -19.00
N ARG A 42 2.77 9.94 -19.51
CA ARG A 42 2.04 8.67 -19.50
C ARG A 42 2.42 7.91 -18.22
N TRP A 43 1.43 7.60 -17.41
CA TRP A 43 1.63 6.93 -16.12
C TRP A 43 1.12 5.49 -16.17
N LEU A 44 1.86 4.58 -15.52
CA LEU A 44 1.43 3.23 -15.22
C LEU A 44 1.35 3.06 -13.70
N ASP A 45 0.19 2.62 -13.21
CA ASP A 45 -0.06 2.29 -11.81
C ASP A 45 -0.11 0.75 -11.66
N VAL A 46 0.96 0.17 -11.13
CA VAL A 46 1.14 -1.28 -10.98
C VAL A 46 0.59 -1.75 -9.63
N GLY A 47 -0.42 -2.61 -9.67
CA GLY A 47 -1.21 -3.00 -8.50
C GLY A 47 -2.18 -1.88 -8.13
N CYS A 48 -2.92 -1.37 -9.12
CA CYS A 48 -3.78 -0.20 -8.94
C CYS A 48 -4.97 -0.42 -7.99
N GLY A 49 -5.31 -1.66 -7.67
CA GLY A 49 -6.42 -2.02 -6.80
C GLY A 49 -7.73 -1.37 -7.22
N THR A 50 -8.39 -0.69 -6.29
CA THR A 50 -9.64 0.06 -6.52
C THR A 50 -9.43 1.43 -7.17
N GLY A 51 -8.20 1.77 -7.59
CA GLY A 51 -7.88 2.99 -8.34
C GLY A 51 -7.54 4.22 -7.49
N ALA A 52 -7.24 4.07 -6.21
CA ALA A 52 -6.98 5.20 -5.32
C ALA A 52 -5.78 6.07 -5.75
N LEU A 53 -4.63 5.43 -6.10
CA LEU A 53 -3.46 6.14 -6.62
C LEU A 53 -3.74 6.69 -8.03
N SER A 54 -4.33 5.89 -8.91
CA SER A 54 -4.73 6.32 -10.27
C SER A 54 -5.61 7.58 -10.24
N GLN A 55 -6.63 7.62 -9.38
CA GLN A 55 -7.49 8.80 -9.19
C GLN A 55 -6.70 10.01 -8.68
N THR A 56 -5.76 9.78 -7.76
CA THR A 56 -4.93 10.86 -7.21
C THR A 56 -3.99 11.43 -8.27
N ILE A 57 -3.40 10.59 -9.14
CA ILE A 57 -2.58 11.01 -10.29
C ILE A 57 -3.41 11.88 -11.25
N LEU A 58 -4.62 11.44 -11.63
CA LEU A 58 -5.51 12.20 -12.51
C LEU A 58 -5.86 13.59 -11.96
N THR A 59 -6.02 13.69 -10.65
CA THR A 59 -6.43 14.93 -9.98
C THR A 59 -5.26 15.90 -9.77
N HIS A 60 -4.05 15.40 -9.50
CA HIS A 60 -2.95 16.23 -9.01
C HIS A 60 -1.71 16.30 -9.92
N ALA A 61 -1.55 15.38 -10.89
CA ALA A 61 -0.36 15.32 -11.75
C ALA A 61 -0.65 15.70 -13.21
N ALA A 62 -1.89 16.03 -13.58
CA ALA A 62 -2.31 16.38 -14.94
C ALA A 62 -1.73 15.45 -16.04
N PRO A 63 -1.86 14.13 -15.92
CA PRO A 63 -1.29 13.16 -16.85
C PRO A 63 -1.98 13.20 -18.21
N ALA A 64 -1.28 12.77 -19.28
CA ALA A 64 -1.90 12.49 -20.56
C ALA A 64 -2.75 11.18 -20.49
N VAL A 65 -2.22 10.17 -19.81
CA VAL A 65 -2.87 8.86 -19.62
C VAL A 65 -2.45 8.28 -18.27
N VAL A 66 -3.40 7.67 -17.58
CA VAL A 66 -3.15 6.76 -16.45
C VAL A 66 -3.61 5.36 -16.83
N HIS A 67 -2.70 4.41 -16.80
CA HIS A 67 -3.01 3.00 -17.01
C HIS A 67 -2.84 2.25 -15.68
N GLY A 68 -3.91 1.69 -15.13
CA GLY A 68 -3.87 0.85 -13.94
C GLY A 68 -3.86 -0.63 -14.32
N ILE A 69 -2.96 -1.40 -13.72
CA ILE A 69 -2.90 -2.85 -13.88
C ILE A 69 -3.00 -3.52 -12.51
N ASP A 70 -3.88 -4.51 -12.39
CA ASP A 70 -4.07 -5.29 -11.16
C ASP A 70 -4.46 -6.73 -11.51
N PRO A 71 -4.03 -7.76 -10.75
CA PRO A 71 -4.44 -9.14 -11.01
C PRO A 71 -5.90 -9.44 -10.65
N SER A 72 -6.55 -8.61 -9.82
CA SER A 72 -7.92 -8.80 -9.34
C SER A 72 -8.94 -8.09 -10.23
N GLU A 73 -9.71 -8.84 -11.02
CA GLU A 73 -10.81 -8.27 -11.81
C GLU A 73 -11.90 -7.64 -10.92
N GLY A 74 -12.09 -8.16 -9.70
CA GLY A 74 -13.00 -7.57 -8.71
C GLY A 74 -12.59 -6.12 -8.35
N TYR A 75 -11.31 -5.89 -8.07
CA TYR A 75 -10.80 -4.54 -7.82
C TYR A 75 -10.88 -3.64 -9.05
N LEU A 76 -10.57 -4.16 -10.23
CA LEU A 76 -10.65 -3.40 -11.47
C LEU A 76 -12.08 -2.97 -11.81
N THR A 77 -13.08 -3.80 -11.48
CA THR A 77 -14.48 -3.43 -11.61
C THR A 77 -14.82 -2.21 -10.75
N VAL A 78 -14.35 -2.19 -9.50
CA VAL A 78 -14.50 -1.04 -8.60
C VAL A 78 -13.75 0.18 -9.15
N ALA A 79 -12.50 0.01 -9.58
CA ALA A 79 -11.69 1.08 -10.16
C ALA A 79 -12.38 1.74 -11.37
N ARG A 80 -12.89 0.96 -12.31
CA ARG A 80 -13.63 1.46 -13.49
C ARG A 80 -14.92 2.18 -13.11
N HIS A 81 -15.58 1.79 -12.03
CA HIS A 81 -16.77 2.45 -11.53
C HIS A 81 -16.47 3.77 -10.83
N GLN A 82 -15.39 3.83 -10.04
CA GLN A 82 -15.03 5.00 -9.25
C GLN A 82 -14.27 6.05 -10.07
N VAL A 83 -13.37 5.63 -10.95
CA VAL A 83 -12.49 6.51 -11.75
C VAL A 83 -13.09 6.72 -13.14
N ARG A 84 -13.99 7.73 -13.27
CA ARG A 84 -14.67 8.05 -14.52
C ARG A 84 -13.97 9.20 -15.25
N ASP A 85 -12.73 8.99 -15.65
CA ASP A 85 -11.92 9.97 -16.38
C ASP A 85 -11.47 9.33 -17.70
N ALA A 86 -11.68 10.01 -18.84
CA ALA A 86 -11.33 9.49 -20.16
C ALA A 86 -9.82 9.22 -20.35
N ARG A 87 -8.97 9.79 -19.49
CA ARG A 87 -7.53 9.54 -19.49
C ARG A 87 -7.15 8.24 -18.76
N ALA A 88 -8.09 7.63 -18.00
CA ALA A 88 -7.84 6.41 -17.24
C ALA A 88 -8.24 5.16 -18.03
N ARG A 89 -7.44 4.11 -17.91
CA ARG A 89 -7.82 2.76 -18.33
C ARG A 89 -7.32 1.75 -17.31
N PHE A 90 -8.05 0.65 -17.16
CA PHE A 90 -7.77 -0.41 -16.20
C PHE A 90 -7.77 -1.76 -16.89
N GLU A 91 -6.69 -2.54 -16.71
CA GLU A 91 -6.46 -3.81 -17.37
C GLU A 91 -5.99 -4.87 -16.37
N GLN A 92 -6.45 -6.10 -16.53
CA GLN A 92 -6.00 -7.21 -15.71
C GLN A 92 -4.60 -7.67 -16.13
N GLY A 93 -3.69 -7.81 -15.14
CA GLY A 93 -2.33 -8.28 -15.41
C GLY A 93 -1.54 -8.55 -14.14
N ASP A 94 -0.45 -9.31 -14.32
CA ASP A 94 0.50 -9.64 -13.25
C ASP A 94 1.68 -8.68 -13.32
N ALA A 95 2.04 -8.08 -12.18
CA ALA A 95 3.20 -7.20 -12.06
C ALA A 95 4.53 -7.85 -12.50
N ARG A 96 4.61 -9.18 -12.45
CA ARG A 96 5.80 -9.96 -12.86
C ARG A 96 5.88 -10.18 -14.38
N GLN A 97 4.81 -9.87 -15.10
CA GLN A 97 4.71 -9.98 -16.56
C GLN A 97 3.65 -8.99 -17.06
N LEU A 98 4.02 -7.72 -17.12
CA LEU A 98 3.10 -6.64 -17.49
C LEU A 98 2.70 -6.75 -18.98
N PRO A 99 1.37 -6.73 -19.30
CA PRO A 99 0.85 -6.89 -20.66
C PRO A 99 1.00 -5.59 -21.49
N VAL A 100 2.15 -4.93 -21.38
CA VAL A 100 2.43 -3.65 -22.03
C VAL A 100 3.83 -3.63 -22.63
N GLU A 101 4.01 -2.79 -23.66
CA GLU A 101 5.26 -2.68 -24.40
C GLU A 101 6.39 -2.03 -23.58
N THR A 102 7.63 -2.37 -23.95
CA THR A 102 8.84 -1.76 -23.38
C THR A 102 8.89 -0.25 -23.67
N SER A 103 9.46 0.52 -22.75
CA SER A 103 9.74 1.96 -22.94
C SER A 103 8.50 2.80 -23.29
N THR A 104 7.38 2.55 -22.63
CA THR A 104 6.09 3.16 -22.94
C THR A 104 5.72 4.33 -22.02
N TYR A 105 6.12 4.25 -20.74
CA TYR A 105 5.63 5.17 -19.71
C TYR A 105 6.72 6.13 -19.21
N ASP A 106 6.34 7.37 -18.97
CA ASP A 106 7.20 8.40 -18.37
C ASP A 106 7.36 8.17 -16.86
N ALA A 107 6.31 7.65 -16.22
CA ALA A 107 6.30 7.26 -14.82
C ALA A 107 5.63 5.89 -14.64
N VAL A 108 6.31 5.00 -13.91
CA VAL A 108 5.80 3.68 -13.49
C VAL A 108 5.78 3.66 -11.98
N VAL A 109 4.58 3.59 -11.40
CA VAL A 109 4.40 3.71 -9.95
C VAL A 109 3.66 2.51 -9.35
N SER A 110 3.85 2.29 -8.04
CA SER A 110 3.13 1.26 -7.30
C SER A 110 2.85 1.77 -5.87
N GLY A 111 1.59 1.81 -5.48
CA GLY A 111 1.16 2.32 -4.20
C GLY A 111 0.68 1.22 -3.24
N LEU A 112 1.42 1.00 -2.14
CA LEU A 112 1.07 0.06 -1.06
C LEU A 112 0.96 -1.43 -1.48
N VAL A 113 1.62 -1.81 -2.57
CA VAL A 113 1.48 -3.14 -3.20
C VAL A 113 2.80 -3.88 -3.31
N LEU A 114 3.93 -3.18 -3.45
CA LEU A 114 5.23 -3.80 -3.79
C LEU A 114 5.61 -4.98 -2.88
N ASN A 115 5.30 -4.90 -1.59
CA ASN A 115 5.56 -5.95 -0.60
C ASN A 115 4.65 -7.18 -0.74
N PHE A 116 3.61 -7.11 -1.56
CA PHE A 116 2.68 -8.23 -1.84
C PHE A 116 2.99 -8.93 -3.16
N ILE A 117 3.87 -8.38 -3.99
CA ILE A 117 4.29 -9.02 -5.25
C ILE A 117 5.12 -10.27 -4.91
N PRO A 118 4.74 -11.47 -5.37
CA PRO A 118 5.39 -12.73 -4.99
C PRO A 118 6.89 -12.78 -5.30
N SER A 119 7.32 -12.08 -6.37
CA SER A 119 8.73 -11.88 -6.73
C SER A 119 8.97 -10.39 -6.99
N ILE A 120 9.50 -9.71 -5.99
CA ILE A 120 9.80 -8.27 -6.05
C ILE A 120 10.78 -7.97 -7.17
N SER A 121 11.82 -8.80 -7.35
CA SER A 121 12.80 -8.63 -8.42
C SER A 121 12.17 -8.73 -9.81
N ALA A 122 11.28 -9.71 -10.05
CA ALA A 122 10.57 -9.83 -11.32
C ALA A 122 9.63 -8.62 -11.55
N GLY A 123 8.90 -8.19 -10.52
CA GLY A 123 8.04 -7.01 -10.61
C GLY A 123 8.83 -5.74 -10.93
N LEU A 124 9.93 -5.49 -10.25
CA LEU A 124 10.78 -4.33 -10.54
C LEU A 124 11.45 -4.42 -11.92
N THR A 125 11.88 -5.61 -12.36
CA THR A 125 12.40 -5.80 -13.73
C THR A 125 11.37 -5.37 -14.77
N GLU A 126 10.11 -5.75 -14.61
CA GLU A 126 9.02 -5.35 -15.50
C GLU A 126 8.71 -3.85 -15.41
N MET A 127 8.67 -3.28 -14.20
CA MET A 127 8.48 -1.84 -14.02
C MET A 127 9.58 -1.04 -14.72
N VAL A 128 10.84 -1.47 -14.61
CA VAL A 128 11.98 -0.86 -15.33
C VAL A 128 11.86 -1.06 -16.85
N ARG A 129 11.48 -2.25 -17.32
CA ARG A 129 11.31 -2.54 -18.75
C ARG A 129 10.32 -1.59 -19.42
N VAL A 130 9.17 -1.35 -18.77
CA VAL A 130 8.07 -0.56 -19.35
C VAL A 130 8.22 0.95 -19.17
N ALA A 131 9.07 1.40 -18.24
CA ALA A 131 9.46 2.80 -18.15
C ALA A 131 10.28 3.22 -19.37
N LYS A 132 10.16 4.46 -19.84
CA LYS A 132 11.04 5.03 -20.88
C LYS A 132 12.47 5.18 -20.35
N PRO A 133 13.50 5.26 -21.23
CA PRO A 133 14.81 5.77 -20.82
C PRO A 133 14.64 7.10 -20.07
N GLU A 134 15.36 7.30 -18.97
CA GLU A 134 15.22 8.42 -18.02
C GLU A 134 13.83 8.54 -17.34
N GLY A 135 12.92 7.62 -17.63
CA GLY A 135 11.61 7.55 -16.96
C GLY A 135 11.75 7.20 -15.49
N THR A 136 10.79 7.64 -14.69
CA THR A 136 10.78 7.42 -13.24
C THR A 136 10.09 6.11 -12.91
N VAL A 137 10.73 5.28 -12.08
CA VAL A 137 10.12 4.13 -11.41
C VAL A 137 10.03 4.47 -9.92
N ALA A 138 8.85 4.38 -9.33
CA ALA A 138 8.67 4.74 -7.93
C ALA A 138 7.60 3.87 -7.23
N ALA A 139 7.74 3.74 -5.91
CA ALA A 139 6.76 3.02 -5.10
C ALA A 139 6.69 3.61 -3.69
N TYR A 140 5.62 3.27 -2.96
CA TYR A 140 5.57 3.48 -1.54
C TYR A 140 4.89 2.30 -0.84
N VAL A 141 5.33 2.01 0.38
CA VAL A 141 4.83 0.92 1.23
C VAL A 141 4.66 1.41 2.66
N TRP A 142 3.72 0.84 3.42
CA TRP A 142 3.58 1.20 4.82
C TRP A 142 4.80 0.82 5.65
N ASP A 143 5.18 1.66 6.61
CA ASP A 143 6.20 1.39 7.62
C ASP A 143 5.63 0.49 8.74
N TYR A 144 5.36 -0.77 8.41
CA TYR A 144 4.73 -1.73 9.32
C TYR A 144 5.53 -1.97 10.61
N ALA A 145 6.85 -1.89 10.55
CA ALA A 145 7.71 -2.11 11.70
C ALA A 145 7.90 -0.87 12.59
N GLY A 146 7.68 0.32 12.02
CA GLY A 146 7.98 1.59 12.69
C GLY A 146 6.72 2.42 12.99
N LYS A 147 6.29 3.24 12.04
CA LYS A 147 5.35 4.33 12.29
C LYS A 147 3.99 4.18 11.58
N MET A 148 3.60 2.99 11.20
CA MET A 148 2.19 2.67 10.91
C MET A 148 1.47 2.45 12.24
N GLU A 149 1.19 3.53 12.99
CA GLU A 149 0.80 3.48 14.41
C GLU A 149 -0.49 2.69 14.63
N LEU A 150 -1.48 2.77 13.72
CA LEU A 150 -2.68 1.92 13.76
C LEU A 150 -2.32 0.44 13.98
N MET A 151 -1.39 -0.08 13.17
CA MET A 151 -0.99 -1.48 13.23
C MET A 151 0.04 -1.74 14.34
N ARG A 152 0.88 -0.77 14.67
CA ARG A 152 1.85 -0.92 15.76
C ARG A 152 1.19 -1.08 17.12
N TYR A 153 0.16 -0.26 17.44
CA TYR A 153 -0.60 -0.44 18.66
C TYR A 153 -1.26 -1.83 18.71
N PHE A 154 -1.87 -2.24 17.58
CA PHE A 154 -2.51 -3.55 17.48
C PHE A 154 -1.51 -4.70 17.73
N TRP A 155 -0.41 -4.75 16.97
CA TRP A 155 0.56 -5.85 17.07
C TRP A 155 1.33 -5.83 18.40
N ASN A 156 1.65 -4.66 18.94
CA ASN A 156 2.27 -4.57 20.27
C ASN A 156 1.35 -5.14 21.37
N ALA A 157 0.06 -4.86 21.31
CA ALA A 157 -0.92 -5.42 22.22
C ALA A 157 -1.08 -6.94 22.04
N ALA A 158 -1.22 -7.40 20.78
CA ALA A 158 -1.38 -8.82 20.44
C ALA A 158 -0.18 -9.66 20.89
N VAL A 159 1.04 -9.22 20.55
CA VAL A 159 2.28 -9.94 20.93
C VAL A 159 2.54 -9.89 22.44
N THR A 160 2.08 -8.85 23.15
CA THR A 160 2.16 -8.82 24.62
C THR A 160 1.26 -9.87 25.25
N LEU A 161 0.07 -10.12 24.69
CA LEU A 161 -0.86 -11.13 25.18
C LEU A 161 -0.47 -12.54 24.75
N LYS A 162 0.02 -12.70 23.51
CA LYS A 162 0.42 -13.97 22.90
C LYS A 162 1.79 -13.85 22.24
N PRO A 163 2.90 -13.95 22.99
CA PRO A 163 4.26 -13.82 22.46
C PRO A 163 4.62 -14.84 21.37
N GLU A 164 3.96 -16.00 21.37
CA GLU A 164 4.09 -17.05 20.35
C GLU A 164 3.62 -16.60 18.97
N ASP A 165 2.71 -15.63 18.89
CA ASP A 165 2.15 -15.12 17.64
C ASP A 165 3.00 -13.99 17.00
N ARG A 166 4.15 -13.65 17.57
CA ARG A 166 5.02 -12.55 17.12
C ARG A 166 5.39 -12.61 15.63
N GLU A 167 5.48 -13.79 15.05
CA GLU A 167 5.83 -13.96 13.62
C GLU A 167 4.65 -13.62 12.68
N ARG A 168 3.45 -13.41 13.22
CA ARG A 168 2.28 -12.92 12.47
C ARG A 168 2.29 -11.41 12.29
N ASP A 169 3.09 -10.68 13.08
CA ASP A 169 3.26 -9.23 13.00
C ASP A 169 3.77 -8.81 11.61
N GLU A 170 3.03 -7.94 10.94
CA GLU A 170 3.36 -7.43 9.60
C GLU A 170 4.70 -6.71 9.55
N GLY A 171 5.12 -6.07 10.65
CA GLY A 171 6.45 -5.47 10.77
C GLY A 171 7.59 -6.47 10.63
N ARG A 172 7.35 -7.74 10.98
CA ARG A 172 8.30 -8.84 10.81
C ARG A 172 8.12 -9.56 9.46
N ARG A 173 6.88 -9.68 9.00
CA ARG A 173 6.53 -10.39 7.76
C ARG A 173 6.94 -9.64 6.50
N PHE A 174 7.06 -8.31 6.57
CA PHE A 174 7.39 -7.46 5.43
C PHE A 174 8.72 -6.71 5.62
N PRO A 175 9.87 -7.42 5.65
CA PRO A 175 11.19 -6.79 5.86
C PRO A 175 11.57 -5.81 4.74
N LEU A 176 10.94 -5.90 3.57
CA LEU A 176 11.09 -4.92 2.49
C LEU A 176 10.65 -3.50 2.90
N CYS A 177 9.66 -3.40 3.79
CA CYS A 177 9.02 -2.12 4.16
C CYS A 177 9.89 -1.28 5.10
N GLN A 178 11.16 -1.13 4.75
CA GLN A 178 12.20 -0.36 5.45
C GLN A 178 13.05 0.40 4.43
N PRO A 179 13.67 1.54 4.79
CA PRO A 179 14.37 2.38 3.83
C PRO A 179 15.54 1.69 3.12
N GLU A 180 16.38 0.96 3.85
CA GLU A 180 17.56 0.28 3.26
C GLU A 180 17.17 -0.89 2.34
N PRO A 181 16.27 -1.82 2.73
CA PRO A 181 15.78 -2.84 1.81
C PRO A 181 15.15 -2.28 0.54
N LEU A 182 14.34 -1.20 0.63
CA LEU A 182 13.74 -0.55 -0.54
C LEU A 182 14.81 0.04 -1.46
N ARG A 183 15.79 0.76 -0.90
CA ARG A 183 16.93 1.28 -1.68
C ARG A 183 17.67 0.16 -2.41
N ASN A 184 17.95 -0.91 -1.70
CA ASN A 184 18.75 -2.03 -2.23
C ASN A 184 18.03 -2.73 -3.40
N VAL A 185 16.73 -2.99 -3.32
CA VAL A 185 16.00 -3.67 -4.42
C VAL A 185 15.85 -2.78 -5.65
N PHE A 186 15.70 -1.45 -5.49
CA PHE A 186 15.66 -0.49 -6.59
C PHE A 186 17.03 -0.36 -7.27
N THR A 187 18.11 -0.27 -6.48
CA THR A 187 19.48 -0.26 -7.01
C THR A 187 19.81 -1.57 -7.73
N ALA A 188 19.44 -2.72 -7.16
CA ALA A 188 19.64 -4.03 -7.78
C ALA A 188 18.85 -4.22 -9.07
N ALA A 189 17.71 -3.51 -9.24
CA ALA A 189 16.95 -3.49 -10.49
C ALA A 189 17.60 -2.63 -11.59
N GLY A 190 18.76 -2.01 -11.33
CA GLY A 190 19.50 -1.20 -12.29
C GLY A 190 19.03 0.25 -12.39
N LEU A 191 18.22 0.73 -11.46
CA LEU A 191 17.83 2.12 -11.39
C LEU A 191 18.97 2.98 -10.80
N HIS A 192 19.15 4.19 -11.34
CA HIS A 192 20.06 5.18 -10.78
C HIS A 192 19.29 6.30 -10.05
N ASP A 193 20.02 7.19 -9.34
CA ASP A 193 19.46 8.28 -8.53
C ASP A 193 18.40 7.79 -7.53
N VAL A 194 18.67 6.63 -6.91
CA VAL A 194 17.72 6.01 -5.99
C VAL A 194 17.62 6.80 -4.70
N GLU A 195 16.44 7.36 -4.47
CA GLU A 195 16.11 8.13 -3.27
C GLU A 195 14.98 7.44 -2.48
N VAL A 196 15.12 7.42 -1.15
CA VAL A 196 14.08 6.91 -0.23
C VAL A 196 13.71 8.01 0.75
N ARG A 197 12.40 8.19 0.98
CA ARG A 197 11.87 9.24 1.87
C ARG A 197 10.69 8.72 2.71
N PRO A 198 10.57 9.14 3.98
CA PRO A 198 9.34 8.94 4.74
C PRO A 198 8.25 9.91 4.28
N LEU A 199 7.02 9.40 4.19
CA LEU A 199 5.79 10.17 3.99
C LEU A 199 4.90 9.94 5.21
N ASP A 200 4.71 10.97 6.02
CA ASP A 200 3.92 10.91 7.25
C ASP A 200 2.56 11.57 7.01
N VAL A 201 1.49 10.88 7.36
CA VAL A 201 0.12 11.41 7.28
C VAL A 201 -0.61 11.21 8.61
N PRO A 202 -1.43 12.19 9.04
CA PRO A 202 -2.25 12.03 10.22
C PRO A 202 -3.37 11.01 9.98
N THR A 203 -3.61 10.16 10.99
CA THR A 203 -4.67 9.15 10.96
C THR A 203 -5.55 9.31 12.21
N PRO A 204 -6.41 10.37 12.26
CA PRO A 204 -7.32 10.56 13.36
C PRO A 204 -8.47 9.56 13.33
N PHE A 205 -8.90 9.13 14.52
CA PHE A 205 -10.09 8.34 14.77
C PHE A 205 -11.03 9.13 15.69
N GLN A 206 -12.34 9.03 15.45
CA GLN A 206 -13.34 9.75 16.22
C GLN A 206 -13.38 9.26 17.67
N ASP A 207 -13.24 7.95 17.86
CA ASP A 207 -13.26 7.26 19.13
C ASP A 207 -12.58 5.89 19.03
N PHE A 208 -12.62 5.13 20.12
CA PHE A 208 -12.08 3.77 20.17
C PHE A 208 -12.81 2.79 19.22
N ASP A 209 -14.10 2.93 19.02
CA ASP A 209 -14.85 2.02 18.16
C ASP A 209 -14.54 2.29 16.67
N ASP A 210 -14.28 3.56 16.28
CA ASP A 210 -13.76 3.92 14.95
C ASP A 210 -12.36 3.32 14.71
N TYR A 211 -11.52 3.21 15.75
CA TYR A 211 -10.22 2.51 15.67
C TYR A 211 -10.38 0.98 15.61
N TRP A 212 -11.26 0.40 16.44
CA TRP A 212 -11.35 -1.04 16.64
C TRP A 212 -12.18 -1.78 15.57
N SER A 213 -13.30 -1.20 15.15
CA SER A 213 -14.26 -1.89 14.26
C SER A 213 -13.65 -2.38 12.94
N PRO A 214 -12.67 -1.70 12.27
CA PRO A 214 -12.06 -2.22 11.07
C PRO A 214 -11.31 -3.55 11.24
N PHE A 215 -10.80 -3.84 12.45
CA PHE A 215 -10.15 -5.13 12.73
C PHE A 215 -11.13 -6.30 12.79
N LEU A 216 -12.42 -6.05 12.83
CA LEU A 216 -13.44 -7.09 12.82
C LEU A 216 -13.87 -7.50 11.40
N GLY A 217 -13.28 -6.90 10.36
CA GLY A 217 -13.58 -7.19 8.95
C GLY A 217 -12.96 -8.48 8.39
N GLY A 218 -11.92 -9.03 9.02
CA GLY A 218 -11.35 -10.35 8.71
C GLY A 218 -10.71 -10.52 7.33
N GLN A 219 -10.28 -9.44 6.65
CA GLN A 219 -9.77 -9.52 5.26
C GLN A 219 -8.29 -9.17 5.07
N PHE A 220 -7.56 -8.81 6.12
CA PHE A 220 -6.14 -8.43 6.09
C PHE A 220 -5.41 -9.07 7.26
N PRO A 221 -4.08 -9.12 7.28
CA PRO A 221 -3.34 -9.87 8.31
C PRO A 221 -3.75 -9.58 9.74
N ALA A 222 -3.88 -8.32 10.14
CA ALA A 222 -4.29 -7.97 11.50
C ALA A 222 -5.79 -8.20 11.75
N PRO A 223 -6.74 -7.84 10.86
CA PRO A 223 -8.15 -8.26 10.96
C PRO A 223 -8.33 -9.77 10.97
N ASP A 224 -7.66 -10.53 10.09
CA ASP A 224 -7.73 -12.01 10.08
C ASP A 224 -7.24 -12.58 11.42
N TYR A 225 -6.17 -12.01 11.96
CA TYR A 225 -5.67 -12.39 13.27
C TYR A 225 -6.73 -12.14 14.37
N ALA A 226 -7.29 -10.93 14.44
CA ALA A 226 -8.31 -10.58 15.42
C ALA A 226 -9.52 -11.54 15.36
N MET A 227 -9.96 -11.89 14.15
CA MET A 227 -11.09 -12.82 13.95
C MET A 227 -10.74 -14.28 14.19
N SER A 228 -9.46 -14.66 14.14
CA SER A 228 -8.99 -16.02 14.48
C SER A 228 -8.89 -16.28 15.99
N LEU A 229 -8.92 -15.25 16.82
CA LEU A 229 -8.85 -15.36 18.27
C LEU A 229 -10.17 -15.92 18.86
N SER A 230 -10.06 -16.57 20.02
CA SER A 230 -11.23 -16.85 20.85
C SER A 230 -11.92 -15.56 21.26
N GLU A 231 -13.20 -15.63 21.66
CA GLU A 231 -13.92 -14.45 22.17
C GLU A 231 -13.21 -13.85 23.38
N GLU A 232 -12.73 -14.66 24.31
CA GLU A 232 -11.99 -14.24 25.51
C GLU A 232 -10.70 -13.48 25.13
N ASP A 233 -9.88 -14.05 24.23
CA ASP A 233 -8.63 -13.44 23.75
C ASP A 233 -8.89 -12.14 23.00
N ARG A 234 -9.96 -12.08 22.19
CA ARG A 234 -10.33 -10.88 21.45
C ARG A 234 -10.79 -9.76 22.37
N VAL A 235 -11.54 -10.09 23.43
CA VAL A 235 -11.90 -9.13 24.49
C VAL A 235 -10.63 -8.64 25.21
N ALA A 236 -9.72 -9.54 25.58
CA ALA A 236 -8.45 -9.15 26.23
C ALA A 236 -7.62 -8.23 25.34
N LEU A 237 -7.53 -8.51 24.03
CA LEU A 237 -6.85 -7.64 23.05
C LEU A 237 -7.51 -6.27 22.96
N ARG A 238 -8.83 -6.21 22.88
CA ARG A 238 -9.60 -4.97 22.84
C ARG A 238 -9.35 -4.11 24.08
N GLU A 239 -9.41 -4.68 25.27
CA GLU A 239 -9.16 -3.96 26.52
C GLU A 239 -7.69 -3.52 26.66
N ARG A 240 -6.75 -4.35 26.20
CA ARG A 240 -5.33 -3.95 26.16
C ARG A 240 -5.10 -2.74 25.24
N LEU A 241 -5.73 -2.73 24.06
CA LEU A 241 -5.68 -1.61 23.12
C LEU A 241 -6.28 -0.34 23.74
N ARG A 242 -7.45 -0.46 24.38
CA ARG A 242 -8.09 0.67 25.08
C ARG A 242 -7.18 1.28 26.17
N ALA A 243 -6.42 0.46 26.86
CA ALA A 243 -5.50 0.89 27.91
C ALA A 243 -4.18 1.50 27.40
N THR A 244 -3.80 1.23 26.14
CA THR A 244 -2.49 1.65 25.60
C THR A 244 -2.58 2.74 24.53
N LEU A 245 -3.74 2.89 23.87
CA LEU A 245 -3.94 3.94 22.88
C LEU A 245 -3.96 5.33 23.53
N PRO A 246 -3.43 6.36 22.87
CA PRO A 246 -3.45 7.74 23.34
C PRO A 246 -4.85 8.36 23.13
N ILE A 247 -5.82 7.93 23.95
CA ILE A 247 -7.20 8.44 23.88
C ILE A 247 -7.24 9.81 24.55
N GLU A 248 -7.65 10.82 23.80
CA GLU A 248 -7.79 12.19 24.27
C GLU A 248 -9.02 12.35 25.20
N ALA A 249 -9.11 13.50 25.90
CA ALA A 249 -10.21 13.76 26.82
C ALA A 249 -11.60 13.79 26.16
N ASP A 250 -11.65 14.10 24.85
CA ASP A 250 -12.88 14.09 24.04
C ASP A 250 -13.20 12.70 23.44
N GLY A 251 -12.39 11.69 23.75
CA GLY A 251 -12.53 10.32 23.23
C GLY A 251 -11.81 10.08 21.90
N SER A 252 -11.34 11.12 21.22
CA SER A 252 -10.63 10.98 19.93
C SER A 252 -9.26 10.33 20.10
N ILE A 253 -8.74 9.74 19.01
CA ILE A 253 -7.41 9.12 18.98
C ILE A 253 -6.65 9.72 17.79
N ARG A 254 -5.49 10.32 18.05
CA ARG A 254 -4.66 10.96 17.03
C ARG A 254 -3.40 10.14 16.79
N LEU A 255 -3.39 9.40 15.71
CA LEU A 255 -2.24 8.59 15.30
C LEU A 255 -1.63 9.16 14.03
N MET A 256 -0.47 8.59 13.66
CA MET A 256 0.24 8.84 12.42
C MET A 256 0.41 7.54 11.64
N ALA A 257 0.37 7.64 10.32
CA ALA A 257 0.85 6.58 9.45
C ALA A 257 2.03 7.08 8.63
N ARG A 258 3.11 6.30 8.61
CA ARG A 258 4.25 6.48 7.72
C ARG A 258 4.20 5.50 6.58
N ALA A 259 4.44 5.98 5.37
CA ALA A 259 4.89 5.16 4.28
C ALA A 259 6.34 5.48 3.94
N TRP A 260 7.12 4.46 3.55
CA TRP A 260 8.42 4.65 2.92
C TRP A 260 8.21 4.74 1.41
N ALA A 261 8.52 5.89 0.84
CA ALA A 261 8.53 6.11 -0.60
C ALA A 261 9.94 5.94 -1.16
N VAL A 262 10.03 5.33 -2.33
CA VAL A 262 11.27 5.14 -3.08
C VAL A 262 11.05 5.52 -4.53
N ARG A 263 12.04 6.17 -5.14
CA ARG A 263 12.09 6.42 -6.58
C ARG A 263 13.49 6.18 -7.12
N GLY A 264 13.56 5.91 -8.40
CA GLY A 264 14.79 5.86 -9.17
C GLY A 264 14.50 6.13 -10.64
N ARG A 265 15.52 6.36 -11.44
CA ARG A 265 15.42 6.58 -12.88
C ARG A 265 15.93 5.37 -13.65
N ARG A 266 15.23 5.02 -14.71
CA ARG A 266 15.75 4.05 -15.67
C ARG A 266 16.95 4.66 -16.41
N PRO A 267 18.08 3.96 -16.58
CA PRO A 267 19.21 4.45 -17.36
C PRO A 267 18.82 4.89 -18.78
N ALA A 268 19.53 5.90 -19.30
CA ALA A 268 19.53 6.18 -20.73
C ALA A 268 19.98 4.93 -21.51
N ALA A 269 19.41 4.67 -22.67
CA ALA A 269 19.73 3.50 -23.48
C ALA A 269 21.14 3.52 -24.02
#